data_9e3576e941bea92780c84aa609dfc90b
#
_entry.id   9e3576e941bea92780c84aa609dfc90b
#
_cell.length_a   1.000
_cell.length_b   1.000
_cell.length_c   1.000
_cell.angle_alpha   90.00
_cell.angle_beta   90.00
_cell.angle_gamma   90.00
#
_symmetry.space_group_name_H-M   'P 1'
#
loop_
_entity.id
_entity.type
_entity.pdbx_description
1 polymer ?
#
loop_
_entity_poly.entity_id
_entity_poly.type
_entity_poly.pdbx_seq_one_letter_code
_entity_poly.pdbx_strand_id
1 'polypeptide(L)'
;STLMRSSAASDVYKRQTSVYDTDRKQNRQTFNMNGSFSWEIFKNFKFKTEFGLDWYYNTDKKYYGPSTYNARTNSSDTEGVHPMAYFADTQRKTFRNTNTVNYNFKDIIKNKDHNLNVLVGEETINKKSSLNDDRLSFFPVSFTASQAWALSSQGTPYSVDKYTNADDNLLSYFGRVNYDFQSKYLISGTFRADGSSKFSKGNRWGYFPSAAVAWRISSEKFMEKTQNWLDDLKIRFSYGTAGNNNIPADQTSPVWSSGSTTWLNQFPSYWTSGIASGQSGSYASNPDLKWETTVTRNVGLDYTLFGGKLTGSIEYYKNTTKDLLIAFPVSGSGYDYQYRNLGKTENKGFEISLTWNIISKKNYELSFNGNVGFNKNKVKNLGTLSQYPASSGWASTQIQDDFIVKPGHSVGEIYGYVTAGRYEVSDFEDYYASGEKWVLKQDVASNAGVIGASYLRPGALKLKNIDDSDNVIDEKDRTVIGNTNPKASGGFALSGRVYGFDLSANFTYSIGNDVYNANKIEYTSSYQYYYRNMIDIMAEGKRWTNLDANGNLVNDPAQLAALNANTTMWSPYTCLLYTSPSQRDIS
;
A
#
# COMPACT_ATOMS: atom_id res chain seq x y z
N SER A 1 22.17 -33.48 -19.79
CA SER A 1 22.05 -32.03 -20.22
C SER A 1 21.08 -31.84 -21.38
N THR A 2 20.89 -32.80 -22.25
CA THR A 2 19.99 -32.73 -23.42
C THR A 2 18.50 -32.80 -23.01
N LEU A 3 18.17 -33.59 -22.01
CA LEU A 3 16.80 -33.69 -21.47
C LEU A 3 16.32 -32.42 -20.76
N MET A 4 17.20 -31.70 -20.05
CA MET A 4 16.85 -30.43 -19.43
C MET A 4 16.66 -29.30 -20.44
N ARG A 5 17.42 -29.26 -21.54
CA ARG A 5 17.22 -28.30 -22.63
C ARG A 5 15.91 -28.51 -23.36
N SER A 6 15.47 -29.75 -23.56
CA SER A 6 14.20 -30.06 -24.23
C SER A 6 13.00 -29.68 -23.35
N SER A 7 13.05 -29.87 -22.04
CA SER A 7 11.96 -29.46 -21.13
C SER A 7 11.84 -27.94 -21.00
N ALA A 8 12.95 -27.22 -20.85
CA ALA A 8 12.95 -25.76 -20.77
C ALA A 8 12.45 -25.12 -22.08
N ALA A 9 12.88 -25.62 -23.25
CA ALA A 9 12.38 -25.17 -24.54
C ALA A 9 10.88 -25.47 -24.71
N SER A 10 10.43 -26.66 -24.26
CA SER A 10 9.02 -27.02 -24.24
C SER A 10 8.18 -26.11 -23.34
N ASP A 11 8.68 -25.73 -22.17
CA ASP A 11 7.96 -24.85 -21.25
C ASP A 11 7.92 -23.40 -21.73
N VAL A 12 8.97 -22.90 -22.35
CA VAL A 12 8.97 -21.59 -23.01
C VAL A 12 7.98 -21.58 -24.17
N TYR A 13 7.96 -22.60 -24.99
CA TYR A 13 7.00 -22.75 -26.09
C TYR A 13 5.55 -22.81 -25.58
N LYS A 14 5.30 -23.56 -24.51
CA LYS A 14 3.97 -23.66 -23.88
C LYS A 14 3.51 -22.32 -23.29
N ARG A 15 4.42 -21.53 -22.71
CA ARG A 15 4.10 -20.19 -22.22
C ARG A 15 3.80 -19.24 -23.37
N GLN A 16 4.57 -19.27 -24.45
CA GLN A 16 4.31 -18.45 -25.63
C GLN A 16 2.98 -18.80 -26.28
N THR A 17 2.68 -20.07 -26.48
CA THR A 17 1.38 -20.52 -27.01
C THR A 17 0.22 -20.11 -26.11
N SER A 18 0.36 -20.20 -24.80
CA SER A 18 -0.66 -19.75 -23.86
C SER A 18 -0.91 -18.23 -23.94
N VAL A 19 0.11 -17.44 -24.17
CA VAL A 19 -0.03 -15.98 -24.37
C VAL A 19 -0.76 -15.68 -25.68
N TYR A 20 -0.40 -16.36 -26.76
CA TYR A 20 -1.06 -16.18 -28.07
C TYR A 20 -2.50 -16.69 -28.12
N ASP A 21 -2.86 -17.62 -27.25
CA ASP A 21 -4.19 -18.22 -27.17
C ASP A 21 -5.06 -17.58 -26.06
N THR A 22 -4.62 -16.44 -25.56
CA THR A 22 -5.37 -15.62 -24.60
C THR A 22 -5.73 -14.30 -25.25
N ASP A 23 -7.03 -14.03 -25.35
CA ASP A 23 -7.55 -12.77 -25.86
C ASP A 23 -8.25 -11.99 -24.76
N ARG A 24 -8.08 -10.68 -24.78
CA ARG A 24 -8.78 -9.76 -23.88
C ARG A 24 -9.23 -8.51 -24.63
N LYS A 25 -10.50 -8.19 -24.49
CA LYS A 25 -11.07 -6.93 -24.99
C LYS A 25 -11.69 -6.16 -23.84
N GLN A 26 -11.10 -5.04 -23.51
CA GLN A 26 -11.61 -4.14 -22.47
C GLN A 26 -12.06 -2.83 -23.10
N ASN A 27 -13.28 -2.43 -22.77
CA ASN A 27 -13.81 -1.12 -23.14
C ASN A 27 -14.15 -0.35 -21.85
N ARG A 28 -13.50 0.77 -21.67
CA ARG A 28 -13.67 1.64 -20.50
C ARG A 28 -14.24 2.98 -20.93
N GLN A 29 -15.35 3.33 -20.34
CA GLN A 29 -16.00 4.62 -20.53
C GLN A 29 -16.02 5.37 -19.22
N THR A 30 -15.63 6.63 -19.26
CA THR A 30 -15.65 7.51 -18.12
C THR A 30 -16.32 8.81 -18.52
N PHE A 31 -17.31 9.22 -17.74
CA PHE A 31 -17.98 10.49 -17.93
C PHE A 31 -17.94 11.26 -16.62
N ASN A 32 -17.33 12.44 -16.65
CA ASN A 32 -17.21 13.34 -15.51
C ASN A 32 -17.89 14.65 -15.87
N MET A 33 -18.85 15.07 -15.05
CA MET A 33 -19.55 16.33 -15.19
C MET A 33 -19.51 17.08 -13.87
N ASN A 34 -19.07 18.32 -13.91
CA ASN A 34 -19.10 19.23 -12.79
C ASN A 34 -19.78 20.53 -13.23
N GLY A 35 -20.64 21.04 -12.37
CA GLY A 35 -21.31 22.31 -12.61
C GLY A 35 -21.45 23.09 -11.32
N SER A 36 -21.52 24.39 -11.42
CA SER A 36 -21.79 25.25 -10.28
C SER A 36 -22.70 26.43 -10.69
N PHE A 37 -23.57 26.76 -9.79
CA PHE A 37 -24.37 27.97 -9.88
C PHE A 37 -24.08 28.83 -8.66
N SER A 38 -23.87 30.12 -8.87
CA SER A 38 -23.53 31.08 -7.84
C SER A 38 -24.40 32.32 -7.98
N TRP A 39 -25.07 32.66 -6.90
CA TRP A 39 -26.00 33.80 -6.87
C TRP A 39 -25.71 34.71 -5.68
N GLU A 40 -25.43 35.98 -5.96
CA GLU A 40 -25.38 37.02 -4.93
C GLU A 40 -26.79 37.56 -4.73
N ILE A 41 -27.49 37.00 -3.72
CA ILE A 41 -28.90 37.32 -3.43
C ILE A 41 -29.05 38.78 -3.03
N PHE A 42 -28.12 39.25 -2.21
CA PHE A 42 -27.92 40.67 -1.89
C PHE A 42 -26.43 40.89 -1.58
N LYS A 43 -26.03 42.12 -1.49
CA LYS A 43 -24.62 42.53 -1.34
C LYS A 43 -23.92 41.76 -0.22
N ASN A 44 -22.79 41.10 -0.54
CA ASN A 44 -21.98 40.26 0.34
C ASN A 44 -22.63 38.96 0.82
N PHE A 45 -23.85 38.63 0.38
CA PHE A 45 -24.51 37.37 0.70
C PHE A 45 -24.61 36.50 -0.55
N LYS A 46 -23.81 35.44 -0.57
CA LYS A 46 -23.65 34.60 -1.74
C LYS A 46 -24.12 33.18 -1.44
N PHE A 47 -25.06 32.69 -2.21
CA PHE A 47 -25.42 31.31 -2.31
C PHE A 47 -24.64 30.64 -3.44
N LYS A 48 -24.13 29.42 -3.20
CA LYS A 48 -23.48 28.63 -4.25
C LYS A 48 -23.93 27.17 -4.11
N THR A 49 -24.36 26.59 -5.23
CA THR A 49 -24.57 25.16 -5.36
C THR A 49 -23.60 24.58 -6.37
N GLU A 50 -23.03 23.43 -6.03
CA GLU A 50 -22.10 22.69 -6.88
C GLU A 50 -22.62 21.26 -7.00
N PHE A 51 -22.57 20.72 -8.20
CA PHE A 51 -22.90 19.33 -8.43
C PHE A 51 -21.80 18.65 -9.26
N GLY A 52 -21.56 17.40 -8.96
CA GLY A 52 -20.64 16.56 -9.67
C GLY A 52 -21.25 15.19 -9.93
N LEU A 53 -21.02 14.68 -11.11
CA LEU A 53 -21.38 13.31 -11.50
C LEU A 53 -20.15 12.63 -12.12
N ASP A 54 -19.69 11.58 -11.48
CA ASP A 54 -18.69 10.69 -12.03
C ASP A 54 -19.35 9.36 -12.37
N TRP A 55 -19.31 8.99 -13.63
CA TRP A 55 -19.82 7.72 -14.13
C TRP A 55 -18.70 6.95 -14.78
N TYR A 56 -18.52 5.72 -14.34
CA TYR A 56 -17.56 4.78 -14.85
C TYR A 56 -18.27 3.50 -15.26
N TYR A 57 -18.04 3.08 -16.49
CA TYR A 57 -18.51 1.82 -17.02
C TYR A 57 -17.37 1.08 -17.69
N ASN A 58 -17.16 -0.17 -17.33
CA ASN A 58 -16.11 -1.00 -17.89
C ASN A 58 -16.67 -2.38 -18.27
N THR A 59 -16.52 -2.74 -19.53
CA THR A 59 -16.75 -4.09 -20.01
C THR A 59 -15.41 -4.76 -20.25
N ASP A 60 -15.20 -5.94 -19.69
CA ASP A 60 -13.98 -6.73 -19.81
C ASP A 60 -14.33 -8.14 -20.29
N LYS A 61 -13.95 -8.47 -21.51
CA LYS A 61 -14.12 -9.79 -22.09
C LYS A 61 -12.78 -10.46 -22.19
N LYS A 62 -12.66 -11.69 -21.66
CA LYS A 62 -11.45 -12.51 -21.76
C LYS A 62 -11.81 -13.84 -22.39
N TYR A 63 -10.88 -14.39 -23.13
CA TYR A 63 -10.97 -15.73 -23.68
C TYR A 63 -9.67 -16.47 -23.39
N TYR A 64 -9.79 -17.69 -22.95
CA TYR A 64 -8.70 -18.61 -22.73
C TYR A 64 -8.90 -19.82 -23.64
N GLY A 65 -8.09 -19.89 -24.68
CA GLY A 65 -8.13 -20.94 -25.66
C GLY A 65 -7.52 -22.27 -25.16
N PRO A 66 -7.59 -23.33 -25.99
CA PRO A 66 -7.26 -24.69 -25.58
C PRO A 66 -5.82 -24.90 -25.13
N SER A 67 -4.87 -24.07 -25.55
CA SER A 67 -3.47 -24.19 -25.11
C SER A 67 -3.17 -23.54 -23.76
N THR A 68 -4.12 -22.81 -23.18
CA THR A 68 -3.93 -22.07 -21.95
C THR A 68 -4.00 -22.95 -20.70
N TYR A 69 -3.34 -22.53 -19.64
CA TYR A 69 -3.42 -23.17 -18.32
C TYR A 69 -4.87 -23.19 -17.79
N ASN A 70 -5.59 -22.08 -17.96
CA ASN A 70 -6.96 -21.96 -17.46
C ASN A 70 -7.93 -22.95 -18.12
N ALA A 71 -7.76 -23.21 -19.41
CA ALA A 71 -8.58 -24.19 -20.13
C ALA A 71 -8.34 -25.63 -19.68
N ARG A 72 -7.18 -25.92 -19.08
CA ARG A 72 -6.78 -27.27 -18.64
C ARG A 72 -7.09 -27.55 -17.17
N THR A 73 -7.07 -26.53 -16.31
CA THR A 73 -7.11 -26.71 -14.85
C THR A 73 -8.48 -26.48 -14.22
N ASN A 74 -9.39 -25.81 -14.92
CA ASN A 74 -10.70 -25.47 -14.38
C ASN A 74 -11.81 -26.44 -14.77
N SER A 75 -11.50 -27.62 -15.28
CA SER A 75 -12.49 -28.66 -15.44
C SER A 75 -12.42 -29.62 -14.27
N SER A 76 -13.56 -29.88 -13.65
CA SER A 76 -13.74 -31.03 -12.74
C SER A 76 -13.68 -32.36 -13.49
N ASP A 77 -13.54 -32.28 -14.81
CA ASP A 77 -13.45 -33.40 -15.72
C ASP A 77 -11.98 -33.63 -16.08
N THR A 78 -11.48 -34.82 -15.84
CA THR A 78 -10.09 -35.21 -16.08
C THR A 78 -9.78 -35.46 -17.55
N GLU A 79 -10.77 -35.37 -18.44
CA GLU A 79 -10.67 -35.80 -19.83
C GLU A 79 -10.79 -34.66 -20.86
N GLY A 80 -10.23 -33.50 -20.66
CA GLY A 80 -10.30 -32.56 -21.76
C GLY A 80 -9.75 -31.16 -21.52
N VAL A 81 -9.57 -30.48 -22.64
CA VAL A 81 -9.23 -29.07 -22.70
C VAL A 81 -10.52 -28.29 -23.00
N HIS A 82 -10.91 -27.44 -22.05
CA HIS A 82 -12.16 -26.70 -22.16
C HIS A 82 -11.91 -25.18 -22.22
N PRO A 83 -11.96 -24.57 -23.43
CA PRO A 83 -11.86 -23.14 -23.58
C PRO A 83 -12.86 -22.39 -22.69
N MET A 84 -12.44 -21.26 -22.17
CA MET A 84 -13.24 -20.45 -21.25
C MET A 84 -13.39 -19.02 -21.75
N ALA A 85 -14.55 -18.44 -21.52
CA ALA A 85 -14.79 -17.01 -21.72
C ALA A 85 -15.29 -16.35 -20.45
N TYR A 86 -14.87 -15.11 -20.24
CA TYR A 86 -15.25 -14.27 -19.11
C TYR A 86 -15.88 -12.99 -19.64
N PHE A 87 -16.96 -12.57 -18.98
CA PHE A 87 -17.68 -11.36 -19.29
C PHE A 87 -17.89 -10.59 -17.99
N ALA A 88 -17.16 -9.51 -17.79
CA ALA A 88 -17.30 -8.68 -16.61
C ALA A 88 -17.75 -7.27 -16.97
N ASP A 89 -18.85 -6.84 -16.38
CA ASP A 89 -19.38 -5.49 -16.49
C ASP A 89 -19.34 -4.82 -15.13
N THR A 90 -18.53 -3.78 -15.01
CA THR A 90 -18.43 -2.97 -13.78
C THR A 90 -19.03 -1.59 -14.02
N GLN A 91 -19.97 -1.20 -13.18
CA GLN A 91 -20.51 0.17 -13.18
C GLN A 91 -20.25 0.83 -11.83
N ARG A 92 -19.79 2.08 -11.87
CA ARG A 92 -19.67 2.93 -10.69
C ARG A 92 -20.27 4.31 -10.99
N LYS A 93 -21.06 4.83 -10.05
CA LYS A 93 -21.65 6.16 -10.12
C LYS A 93 -21.38 6.88 -8.81
N THR A 94 -20.84 8.07 -8.91
CA THR A 94 -20.70 8.98 -7.76
C THR A 94 -21.43 10.26 -8.08
N PHE A 95 -22.40 10.60 -7.28
CA PHE A 95 -23.08 11.88 -7.32
C PHE A 95 -22.67 12.70 -6.10
N ARG A 96 -22.34 13.97 -6.32
CA ARG A 96 -22.02 14.94 -5.26
C ARG A 96 -22.87 16.19 -5.47
N ASN A 97 -23.42 16.69 -4.39
CA ASN A 97 -24.02 18.01 -4.35
C ASN A 97 -23.54 18.75 -3.09
N THR A 98 -23.10 20.00 -3.27
CA THR A 98 -22.62 20.85 -2.19
C THR A 98 -23.35 22.20 -2.28
N ASN A 99 -24.01 22.59 -1.21
CA ASN A 99 -24.72 23.84 -1.09
C ASN A 99 -24.06 24.70 -0.01
N THR A 100 -23.71 25.93 -0.33
CA THR A 100 -23.06 26.84 0.62
C THR A 100 -23.71 28.21 0.61
N VAL A 101 -23.77 28.81 1.78
CA VAL A 101 -24.12 30.23 1.98
C VAL A 101 -22.92 30.91 2.61
N ASN A 102 -22.48 31.98 2.01
CA ASN A 102 -21.37 32.79 2.49
C ASN A 102 -21.83 34.25 2.71
N TYR A 103 -21.46 34.80 3.86
CA TYR A 103 -21.70 36.18 4.16
C TYR A 103 -20.45 36.91 4.65
N ASN A 104 -20.13 38.04 3.99
CA ASN A 104 -19.05 38.92 4.41
C ASN A 104 -19.62 40.12 5.13
N PHE A 105 -19.25 40.31 6.38
CA PHE A 105 -19.82 41.31 7.29
C PHE A 105 -19.24 42.73 7.09
N LYS A 106 -18.46 43.00 6.04
CA LYS A 106 -17.76 44.29 5.82
C LYS A 106 -18.66 45.51 5.81
N ASP A 107 -19.93 45.37 5.41
CA ASP A 107 -20.88 46.51 5.37
C ASP A 107 -21.59 46.71 6.72
N ILE A 108 -21.65 45.68 7.55
CA ILE A 108 -22.18 45.76 8.92
C ILE A 108 -21.08 46.28 9.85
N ILE A 109 -19.89 45.70 9.75
CA ILE A 109 -18.70 46.15 10.47
C ILE A 109 -18.04 47.25 9.66
N LYS A 110 -18.45 48.48 9.89
CA LYS A 110 -17.98 49.67 9.13
C LYS A 110 -16.50 49.99 9.33
N ASN A 111 -15.89 49.47 10.40
CA ASN A 111 -14.46 49.62 10.65
C ASN A 111 -13.67 48.67 9.74
N LYS A 112 -12.84 49.24 8.85
CA LYS A 112 -12.00 48.50 7.89
C LYS A 112 -10.92 47.62 8.54
N ASP A 113 -10.63 47.86 9.79
CA ASP A 113 -9.68 47.03 10.55
C ASP A 113 -10.20 45.62 10.83
N HIS A 114 -11.49 45.42 10.74
CA HIS A 114 -12.15 44.15 11.02
C HIS A 114 -12.74 43.56 9.76
N ASN A 115 -12.37 42.36 9.43
CA ASN A 115 -12.98 41.56 8.36
C ASN A 115 -13.50 40.26 8.93
N LEU A 116 -14.80 40.04 8.82
CA LEU A 116 -15.46 38.82 9.27
C LEU A 116 -16.18 38.17 8.09
N ASN A 117 -15.90 36.89 7.85
CA ASN A 117 -16.55 36.07 6.85
C ASN A 117 -17.08 34.81 7.49
N VAL A 118 -18.35 34.51 7.23
CA VAL A 118 -19.02 33.29 7.73
C VAL A 118 -19.54 32.47 6.56
N LEU A 119 -19.24 31.19 6.56
CA LEU A 119 -19.74 30.23 5.59
C LEU A 119 -20.45 29.09 6.32
N VAL A 120 -21.60 28.70 5.81
CA VAL A 120 -22.33 27.49 6.25
C VAL A 120 -22.66 26.67 5.03
N GLY A 121 -22.56 25.36 5.14
CA GLY A 121 -22.81 24.48 4.00
C GLY A 121 -23.29 23.10 4.39
N GLU A 122 -23.80 22.45 3.37
CA GLU A 122 -24.23 21.05 3.37
C GLU A 122 -23.59 20.35 2.17
N GLU A 123 -23.21 19.10 2.33
CA GLU A 123 -22.70 18.26 1.23
C GLU A 123 -23.31 16.87 1.29
N THR A 124 -23.78 16.39 0.16
CA THR A 124 -24.25 15.02 -0.03
C THR A 124 -23.39 14.30 -1.06
N ILE A 125 -22.91 13.13 -0.72
CA ILE A 125 -22.19 12.24 -1.65
C ILE A 125 -22.89 10.88 -1.66
N ASN A 126 -23.24 10.42 -2.86
CA ASN A 126 -23.84 9.10 -3.06
C ASN A 126 -23.00 8.30 -4.04
N LYS A 127 -22.51 7.14 -3.61
CA LYS A 127 -21.72 6.23 -4.45
C LYS A 127 -22.45 4.91 -4.59
N LYS A 128 -22.62 4.48 -5.84
CA LYS A 128 -23.19 3.18 -6.19
C LYS A 128 -22.24 2.40 -7.07
N SER A 129 -22.13 1.11 -6.83
CA SER A 129 -21.27 0.22 -7.63
C SER A 129 -21.94 -1.13 -7.81
N SER A 130 -21.88 -1.65 -9.04
CA SER A 130 -22.34 -3.00 -9.36
C SER A 130 -21.32 -3.72 -10.25
N LEU A 131 -21.27 -5.03 -10.10
CA LEU A 131 -20.48 -5.93 -10.92
C LEU A 131 -21.36 -7.09 -11.40
N ASN A 132 -21.24 -7.43 -12.68
CA ASN A 132 -21.63 -8.73 -13.21
C ASN A 132 -20.33 -9.40 -13.68
N ASP A 133 -20.07 -10.63 -13.27
CA ASP A 133 -18.91 -11.43 -13.69
C ASP A 133 -19.40 -12.83 -14.05
N ASP A 134 -19.59 -13.06 -15.36
CA ASP A 134 -20.04 -14.34 -15.89
C ASP A 134 -18.85 -15.10 -16.48
N ARG A 135 -18.63 -16.31 -16.02
CA ARG A 135 -17.58 -17.22 -16.45
C ARG A 135 -18.23 -18.45 -17.07
N LEU A 136 -17.88 -18.70 -18.32
CA LEU A 136 -18.40 -19.79 -19.11
C LEU A 136 -17.25 -20.69 -19.55
N SER A 137 -17.44 -22.00 -19.48
CA SER A 137 -16.48 -23.02 -19.88
C SER A 137 -17.08 -23.96 -20.93
N PHE A 138 -16.32 -24.94 -21.38
CA PHE A 138 -16.77 -25.95 -22.32
C PHE A 138 -17.18 -25.41 -23.72
N PHE A 139 -16.54 -24.33 -24.17
CA PHE A 139 -16.68 -23.93 -25.55
C PHE A 139 -16.04 -24.95 -26.50
N PRO A 140 -16.53 -25.07 -27.72
CA PRO A 140 -15.88 -25.88 -28.76
C PRO A 140 -14.41 -25.49 -28.91
N VAL A 141 -13.51 -26.48 -28.98
CA VAL A 141 -12.06 -26.27 -29.08
C VAL A 141 -11.66 -25.45 -30.31
N SER A 142 -12.48 -25.49 -31.35
CA SER A 142 -12.29 -24.73 -32.61
C SER A 142 -12.71 -23.27 -32.56
N PHE A 143 -13.33 -22.81 -31.43
CA PHE A 143 -13.78 -21.44 -31.32
C PHE A 143 -12.61 -20.47 -31.17
N THR A 144 -12.73 -19.36 -31.86
CA THR A 144 -11.92 -18.15 -31.60
C THR A 144 -12.55 -17.33 -30.47
N ALA A 145 -11.80 -16.40 -29.92
CA ALA A 145 -12.31 -15.46 -28.95
C ALA A 145 -13.58 -14.73 -29.41
N SER A 146 -13.58 -14.26 -30.66
CA SER A 146 -14.73 -13.55 -31.24
C SER A 146 -15.97 -14.43 -31.32
N GLN A 147 -15.81 -15.71 -31.67
CA GLN A 147 -16.91 -16.67 -31.71
C GLN A 147 -17.44 -16.98 -30.30
N ALA A 148 -16.56 -17.22 -29.33
CA ALA A 148 -16.96 -17.44 -27.93
C ALA A 148 -17.70 -16.24 -27.36
N TRP A 149 -17.26 -15.02 -27.67
CA TRP A 149 -17.93 -13.80 -27.21
C TRP A 149 -19.28 -13.53 -27.94
N ALA A 150 -19.43 -13.93 -29.19
CA ALA A 150 -20.66 -13.76 -29.93
C ALA A 150 -21.69 -14.86 -29.62
N LEU A 151 -21.20 -16.06 -29.34
CA LEU A 151 -22.02 -17.26 -29.13
C LEU A 151 -21.86 -17.76 -27.68
N SER A 152 -22.02 -16.89 -26.73
CA SER A 152 -21.82 -17.21 -25.29
C SER A 152 -22.73 -18.35 -24.81
N SER A 153 -23.90 -18.53 -25.40
CA SER A 153 -24.83 -19.64 -25.14
C SER A 153 -24.29 -21.04 -25.49
N GLN A 154 -23.19 -21.12 -26.24
CA GLN A 154 -22.50 -22.39 -26.51
C GLN A 154 -21.56 -22.83 -25.38
N GLY A 155 -21.27 -21.96 -24.43
CA GLY A 155 -20.53 -22.28 -23.22
C GLY A 155 -21.47 -22.71 -22.10
N THR A 156 -20.92 -23.49 -21.17
CA THR A 156 -21.62 -23.89 -19.94
C THR A 156 -21.23 -22.91 -18.82
N PRO A 157 -22.19 -22.37 -18.05
CA PRO A 157 -21.89 -21.52 -16.91
C PRO A 157 -21.00 -22.24 -15.88
N TYR A 158 -19.83 -21.64 -15.58
CA TYR A 158 -18.92 -22.07 -14.55
C TYR A 158 -19.14 -21.27 -13.26
N SER A 159 -19.33 -19.97 -13.38
CA SER A 159 -19.67 -19.06 -12.29
C SER A 159 -20.47 -17.90 -12.87
N VAL A 160 -21.52 -17.51 -12.20
CA VAL A 160 -22.36 -16.35 -12.54
C VAL A 160 -22.48 -15.51 -11.30
N ASP A 161 -21.70 -14.43 -11.23
CA ASP A 161 -21.64 -13.55 -10.09
C ASP A 161 -22.21 -12.18 -10.43
N LYS A 162 -23.33 -11.87 -9.81
CA LYS A 162 -23.96 -10.56 -9.93
C LYS A 162 -24.19 -9.96 -8.55
N TYR A 163 -23.56 -8.85 -8.28
CA TYR A 163 -23.76 -8.16 -7.04
C TYR A 163 -23.77 -6.63 -7.18
N THR A 164 -24.50 -6.00 -6.27
CA THR A 164 -24.51 -4.56 -6.09
C THR A 164 -23.95 -4.30 -4.71
N ASN A 165 -22.90 -3.51 -4.63
CA ASN A 165 -22.36 -3.10 -3.33
C ASN A 165 -23.39 -2.26 -2.59
N ALA A 166 -23.38 -2.33 -1.26
CA ALA A 166 -24.15 -1.42 -0.43
C ALA A 166 -23.81 0.03 -0.75
N ASP A 167 -24.82 0.87 -0.68
CA ASP A 167 -24.68 2.30 -0.96
C ASP A 167 -23.70 2.94 0.04
N ASP A 168 -22.68 3.61 -0.48
CA ASP A 168 -21.76 4.43 0.31
C ASP A 168 -22.24 5.89 0.25
N ASN A 169 -23.02 6.28 1.23
CA ASN A 169 -23.61 7.60 1.34
C ASN A 169 -22.95 8.41 2.44
N LEU A 170 -22.67 9.67 2.14
CA LEU A 170 -22.16 10.65 3.09
C LEU A 170 -23.08 11.87 3.07
N LEU A 171 -23.50 12.33 4.24
CA LEU A 171 -24.19 13.60 4.45
C LEU A 171 -23.38 14.43 5.44
N SER A 172 -23.08 15.64 5.08
CA SER A 172 -22.19 16.51 5.87
C SER A 172 -22.79 17.89 6.05
N TYR A 173 -22.67 18.42 7.26
CA TYR A 173 -22.96 19.82 7.57
C TYR A 173 -21.70 20.49 8.07
N PHE A 174 -21.42 21.69 7.60
CA PHE A 174 -20.21 22.40 8.01
C PHE A 174 -20.42 23.90 8.10
N GLY A 175 -19.64 24.52 8.98
CA GLY A 175 -19.58 25.96 9.14
C GLY A 175 -18.13 26.41 9.32
N ARG A 176 -17.82 27.59 8.80
CA ARG A 176 -16.51 28.22 8.93
C ARG A 176 -16.68 29.71 9.25
N VAL A 177 -15.88 30.16 10.18
CA VAL A 177 -15.73 31.57 10.52
C VAL A 177 -14.28 31.96 10.28
N ASN A 178 -14.06 33.03 9.49
CA ASN A 178 -12.76 33.64 9.31
C ASN A 178 -12.86 35.08 9.82
N TYR A 179 -11.96 35.45 10.72
CA TYR A 179 -11.83 36.76 11.26
C TYR A 179 -10.42 37.28 11.07
N ASP A 180 -10.32 38.52 10.62
CA ASP A 180 -9.06 39.20 10.36
C ASP A 180 -9.15 40.58 11.03
N PHE A 181 -8.17 40.92 11.86
CA PHE A 181 -8.01 42.23 12.46
C PHE A 181 -6.73 42.89 11.95
N GLN A 182 -6.89 44.02 11.22
CA GLN A 182 -5.82 44.83 10.62
C GLN A 182 -4.86 44.00 9.71
N SER A 183 -5.30 42.89 9.19
CA SER A 183 -4.44 41.91 8.46
C SER A 183 -3.22 41.42 9.27
N LYS A 184 -3.24 41.64 10.59
CA LYS A 184 -2.18 41.23 11.54
C LYS A 184 -2.53 39.99 12.32
N TYR A 185 -3.77 39.91 12.81
CA TYR A 185 -4.26 38.84 13.63
C TYR A 185 -5.36 38.10 12.88
N LEU A 186 -5.11 36.88 12.48
CA LEU A 186 -6.05 36.09 11.71
C LEU A 186 -6.51 34.89 12.57
N ILE A 187 -7.82 34.68 12.60
CA ILE A 187 -8.44 33.56 13.34
C ILE A 187 -9.39 32.86 12.38
N SER A 188 -9.32 31.56 12.33
CA SER A 188 -10.31 30.74 11.62
C SER A 188 -10.79 29.61 12.52
N GLY A 189 -12.10 29.36 12.47
CA GLY A 189 -12.74 28.22 13.12
C GLY A 189 -13.59 27.47 12.10
N THR A 190 -13.52 26.16 12.09
CA THR A 190 -14.36 25.30 11.25
C THR A 190 -14.94 24.19 12.11
N PHE A 191 -16.22 23.90 11.91
CA PHE A 191 -16.89 22.74 12.47
C PHE A 191 -17.51 21.95 11.34
N ARG A 192 -17.29 20.63 11.35
CA ARG A 192 -17.89 19.73 10.37
C ARG A 192 -18.50 18.51 11.08
N ALA A 193 -19.71 18.17 10.71
CA ALA A 193 -20.40 16.95 11.12
C ALA A 193 -20.64 16.09 9.87
N ASP A 194 -20.13 14.87 9.87
CA ASP A 194 -20.22 13.94 8.75
C ASP A 194 -20.98 12.67 9.17
N GLY A 195 -22.04 12.35 8.45
CA GLY A 195 -22.85 11.14 8.64
C GLY A 195 -22.59 10.14 7.52
N SER A 196 -22.07 8.95 7.87
CA SER A 196 -21.76 7.88 6.92
C SER A 196 -22.73 6.71 7.03
N SER A 197 -23.20 6.19 5.88
CA SER A 197 -24.06 4.99 5.84
C SER A 197 -23.32 3.70 6.20
N LYS A 198 -21.99 3.71 6.22
CA LYS A 198 -21.15 2.55 6.57
C LYS A 198 -21.22 2.17 8.05
N PHE A 199 -21.65 3.09 8.90
CA PHE A 199 -21.77 2.86 10.34
C PHE A 199 -23.23 2.65 10.77
N SER A 200 -23.42 1.90 11.86
CA SER A 200 -24.74 1.64 12.46
C SER A 200 -25.37 2.92 13.00
N LYS A 201 -26.71 2.88 13.20
CA LYS A 201 -27.54 3.99 13.64
C LYS A 201 -27.06 4.55 14.96
N GLY A 202 -26.34 4.98 15.48
CA GLY A 202 -25.77 5.54 16.70
C GLY A 202 -24.35 6.04 16.50
N ASN A 203 -23.64 5.44 15.54
CA ASN A 203 -22.25 5.72 15.27
C ASN A 203 -22.00 6.40 13.91
N ARG A 204 -23.08 6.74 13.18
CA ARG A 204 -22.99 7.34 11.82
C ARG A 204 -22.30 8.69 11.81
N TRP A 205 -22.51 9.49 12.85
CA TRP A 205 -22.05 10.87 12.88
C TRP A 205 -20.69 11.01 13.54
N GLY A 206 -19.76 11.63 12.81
CA GLY A 206 -18.49 12.12 13.30
C GLY A 206 -18.47 13.65 13.36
N TYR A 207 -17.81 14.21 14.37
CA TYR A 207 -17.72 15.66 14.61
C TYR A 207 -16.28 16.11 14.60
N PHE A 208 -15.96 17.06 13.72
CA PHE A 208 -14.61 17.44 13.40
C PHE A 208 -14.39 18.95 13.52
N PRO A 209 -14.14 19.46 14.74
CA PRO A 209 -13.77 20.84 14.94
C PRO A 209 -12.32 21.11 14.51
N SER A 210 -12.05 22.32 14.02
CA SER A 210 -10.71 22.83 13.79
C SER A 210 -10.64 24.33 14.04
N ALA A 211 -9.49 24.81 14.49
CA ALA A 211 -9.20 26.21 14.67
C ALA A 211 -7.75 26.52 14.27
N ALA A 212 -7.55 27.71 13.74
CA ALA A 212 -6.23 28.22 13.45
C ALA A 212 -6.13 29.69 13.84
N VAL A 213 -4.95 30.07 14.32
CA VAL A 213 -4.60 31.47 14.58
C VAL A 213 -3.29 31.79 13.89
N ALA A 214 -3.19 32.98 13.34
CA ALA A 214 -1.93 33.45 12.77
C ALA A 214 -1.69 34.91 13.17
N TRP A 215 -0.42 35.22 13.39
CA TRP A 215 0.06 36.54 13.71
C TRP A 215 1.12 36.97 12.70
N ARG A 216 0.82 38.06 11.97
CA ARG A 216 1.76 38.68 11.04
C ARG A 216 2.64 39.65 11.81
N ILE A 217 3.76 39.14 12.30
CA ILE A 217 4.70 39.86 13.16
C ILE A 217 5.32 41.04 12.43
N SER A 218 5.62 40.86 11.14
CA SER A 218 6.19 41.91 10.28
C SER A 218 5.35 43.21 10.19
N SER A 219 4.04 43.11 10.44
CA SER A 219 3.14 44.26 10.42
C SER A 219 3.11 45.05 11.75
N GLU A 220 3.88 44.63 12.76
CA GLU A 220 3.94 45.30 14.05
C GLU A 220 4.91 46.48 14.03
N LYS A 221 4.60 47.55 14.81
CA LYS A 221 5.42 48.77 14.88
C LYS A 221 6.87 48.49 15.30
N PHE A 222 7.10 47.53 16.17
CA PHE A 222 8.46 47.20 16.59
C PHE A 222 9.31 46.54 15.50
N MET A 223 8.69 46.07 14.40
CA MET A 223 9.35 45.47 13.24
C MET A 223 9.63 46.49 12.11
N GLU A 224 9.23 47.75 12.24
CA GLU A 224 9.43 48.77 11.18
C GLU A 224 10.92 48.88 10.75
N LYS A 225 11.85 48.72 11.67
CA LYS A 225 13.29 48.82 11.38
C LYS A 225 13.83 47.62 10.55
N THR A 226 13.07 46.54 10.44
CA THR A 226 13.48 45.34 9.71
C THR A 226 12.92 45.29 8.29
N GLN A 227 12.03 46.19 7.91
CA GLN A 227 11.31 46.22 6.62
C GLN A 227 12.22 46.35 5.39
N ASN A 228 13.47 46.79 5.57
CA ASN A 228 14.45 46.89 4.48
C ASN A 228 14.97 45.49 4.01
N TRP A 229 14.79 44.45 4.79
CA TRP A 229 15.21 43.09 4.44
C TRP A 229 14.17 42.02 4.76
N LEU A 230 13.23 42.27 5.68
CA LEU A 230 12.16 41.38 6.08
C LEU A 230 10.81 41.94 5.60
N ASP A 231 10.27 41.40 4.51
CA ASP A 231 9.02 41.86 3.90
C ASP A 231 7.79 41.30 4.61
N ASP A 232 7.81 40.01 4.95
CA ASP A 232 6.76 39.35 5.73
C ASP A 232 7.30 38.30 6.67
N LEU A 233 6.73 38.27 7.87
CA LEU A 233 6.98 37.25 8.87
C LEU A 233 5.68 36.94 9.57
N LYS A 234 5.21 35.70 9.43
CA LYS A 234 3.94 35.25 9.99
C LYS A 234 4.13 33.93 10.73
N ILE A 235 3.76 33.89 12.00
CA ILE A 235 3.65 32.66 12.77
C ILE A 235 2.20 32.18 12.78
N ARG A 236 1.99 30.87 12.67
CA ARG A 236 0.66 30.26 12.67
C ARG A 236 0.63 29.01 13.53
N PHE A 237 -0.52 28.81 14.18
CA PHE A 237 -0.83 27.64 14.97
C PHE A 237 -2.16 27.10 14.51
N SER A 238 -2.25 25.79 14.33
CA SER A 238 -3.51 25.14 14.03
C SER A 238 -3.69 23.86 14.83
N TYR A 239 -4.94 23.64 15.20
CA TYR A 239 -5.42 22.42 15.83
C TYR A 239 -6.68 22.00 15.10
N GLY A 240 -6.76 20.74 14.69
CA GLY A 240 -7.93 20.26 13.99
C GLY A 240 -8.10 18.76 14.12
N THR A 241 -9.33 18.33 13.87
CA THR A 241 -9.67 16.94 13.78
C THR A 241 -10.21 16.60 12.40
N ALA A 242 -9.90 15.41 11.91
CA ALA A 242 -10.42 14.88 10.66
C ALA A 242 -10.86 13.43 10.85
N GLY A 243 -11.98 13.07 10.25
CA GLY A 243 -12.53 11.72 10.28
C GLY A 243 -12.11 10.88 9.09
N ASN A 244 -12.04 9.57 9.32
CA ASN A 244 -11.87 8.58 8.27
C ASN A 244 -12.92 7.48 8.44
N ASN A 245 -13.64 7.13 7.35
CA ASN A 245 -14.62 6.04 7.28
C ASN A 245 -14.22 4.99 6.24
N ASN A 246 -12.93 4.86 5.95
CA ASN A 246 -12.44 3.96 4.91
C ASN A 246 -12.45 2.50 5.35
N ILE A 247 -13.65 1.93 5.42
CA ILE A 247 -13.91 0.51 5.58
C ILE A 247 -14.74 0.02 4.39
N PRO A 248 -14.73 -1.29 4.07
CA PRO A 248 -15.71 -1.87 3.16
C PRO A 248 -17.13 -1.59 3.65
N ALA A 249 -18.08 -1.59 2.75
CA ALA A 249 -19.51 -1.55 3.12
C ALA A 249 -19.88 -2.84 3.87
N ASP A 250 -21.02 -2.81 4.57
CA ASP A 250 -21.62 -3.96 5.26
C ASP A 250 -20.85 -4.54 6.46
N GLN A 251 -19.75 -3.91 6.90
CA GLN A 251 -18.99 -4.41 8.04
C GLN A 251 -19.75 -4.31 9.38
N THR A 252 -20.83 -3.56 9.42
CA THR A 252 -21.66 -3.37 10.62
C THR A 252 -22.88 -4.30 10.69
N SER A 253 -23.16 -5.04 9.61
CA SER A 253 -24.30 -5.93 9.50
C SER A 253 -23.87 -7.32 9.06
N PRO A 254 -24.47 -8.40 9.58
CA PRO A 254 -24.18 -9.73 9.10
C PRO A 254 -24.65 -9.89 7.65
N VAL A 255 -23.78 -10.42 6.80
CA VAL A 255 -24.12 -10.80 5.43
C VAL A 255 -24.25 -12.32 5.39
N TRP A 256 -25.29 -12.80 4.74
CA TRP A 256 -25.61 -14.20 4.64
C TRP A 256 -25.40 -14.69 3.21
N SER A 257 -24.75 -15.83 3.06
CA SER A 257 -24.67 -16.55 1.80
C SER A 257 -25.22 -17.96 1.95
N SER A 258 -25.87 -18.46 0.90
CA SER A 258 -26.28 -19.87 0.88
C SER A 258 -25.09 -20.75 0.51
N GLY A 259 -24.84 -21.79 1.30
CA GLY A 259 -23.89 -22.85 1.00
C GLY A 259 -24.60 -24.11 0.51
N SER A 260 -23.98 -24.86 -0.41
CA SER A 260 -24.41 -26.20 -0.77
C SER A 260 -23.34 -27.21 -0.41
N THR A 261 -23.74 -28.35 0.15
CA THR A 261 -22.83 -29.47 0.35
C THR A 261 -22.87 -30.39 -0.86
N THR A 262 -21.70 -30.79 -1.37
CA THR A 262 -21.54 -31.56 -2.60
C THR A 262 -22.23 -32.92 -2.64
N TRP A 263 -22.61 -33.47 -1.51
CA TRP A 263 -23.30 -34.77 -1.41
C TRP A 263 -24.81 -34.65 -1.08
N LEU A 264 -25.31 -33.44 -0.88
CA LEU A 264 -26.73 -33.13 -0.69
C LEU A 264 -27.21 -32.03 -1.65
N ASN A 265 -26.91 -32.19 -2.92
CA ASN A 265 -27.21 -31.21 -4.01
C ASN A 265 -28.69 -30.84 -4.17
N GLN A 266 -29.59 -31.33 -3.33
CA GLN A 266 -31.03 -31.10 -3.49
C GLN A 266 -31.61 -30.06 -2.54
N PHE A 267 -30.83 -29.59 -1.54
CA PHE A 267 -31.31 -28.59 -0.57
C PHE A 267 -30.23 -27.57 -0.25
N PRO A 268 -30.55 -26.26 -0.22
CA PRO A 268 -29.66 -25.27 0.41
C PRO A 268 -29.49 -25.67 1.88
N SER A 269 -28.35 -26.22 2.25
CA SER A 269 -28.18 -26.94 3.50
C SER A 269 -27.89 -26.04 4.69
N TYR A 270 -27.43 -24.81 4.47
CA TYR A 270 -27.18 -23.85 5.54
C TYR A 270 -26.95 -22.44 5.01
N TRP A 271 -27.20 -21.47 5.87
CA TRP A 271 -26.81 -20.08 5.69
C TRP A 271 -25.56 -19.81 6.50
N THR A 272 -24.55 -19.23 5.86
CA THR A 272 -23.36 -18.75 6.57
C THR A 272 -23.34 -17.23 6.58
N SER A 273 -23.09 -16.64 7.74
CA SER A 273 -22.85 -15.21 7.84
C SER A 273 -21.38 -14.86 7.56
N GLY A 274 -21.12 -13.67 7.11
CA GLY A 274 -19.78 -13.12 7.05
C GLY A 274 -19.02 -13.33 5.73
N ILE A 275 -19.64 -13.91 4.71
CA ILE A 275 -19.06 -13.95 3.36
C ILE A 275 -19.69 -12.83 2.53
N ALA A 276 -18.98 -11.75 2.32
CA ALA A 276 -19.37 -10.73 1.37
C ALA A 276 -19.02 -11.20 -0.03
N SER A 277 -19.96 -11.15 -0.97
CA SER A 277 -19.69 -11.51 -2.36
C SER A 277 -18.61 -10.57 -2.93
N GLY A 278 -17.57 -11.15 -3.54
CA GLY A 278 -16.46 -10.43 -4.12
C GLY A 278 -15.31 -10.05 -3.18
N GLN A 279 -15.38 -10.45 -1.90
CA GLN A 279 -14.24 -10.34 -0.97
C GLN A 279 -13.72 -11.74 -0.62
N SER A 280 -12.39 -11.88 -0.60
CA SER A 280 -11.74 -13.06 -0.06
C SER A 280 -11.76 -12.98 1.47
N GLY A 281 -12.17 -14.06 2.12
CA GLY A 281 -12.20 -14.18 3.57
C GLY A 281 -13.58 -13.93 4.19
N SER A 282 -13.84 -14.63 5.26
CA SER A 282 -15.04 -14.47 6.07
C SER A 282 -14.84 -13.38 7.12
N TYR A 283 -15.85 -12.58 7.41
CA TYR A 283 -15.75 -11.56 8.44
C TYR A 283 -16.91 -11.61 9.43
N ALA A 284 -16.61 -11.31 10.69
CA ALA A 284 -17.61 -11.07 11.70
C ALA A 284 -18.08 -9.61 11.66
N SER A 285 -19.38 -9.37 11.62
CA SER A 285 -19.91 -8.01 11.66
C SER A 285 -19.60 -7.33 12.99
N ASN A 286 -19.45 -6.00 12.96
CA ASN A 286 -19.26 -5.19 14.16
C ASN A 286 -20.17 -3.95 14.13
N PRO A 287 -21.31 -3.96 14.81
CA PRO A 287 -22.23 -2.83 14.83
C PRO A 287 -21.69 -1.60 15.59
N ASP A 288 -20.63 -1.77 16.40
CA ASP A 288 -20.03 -0.70 17.20
C ASP A 288 -18.99 0.13 16.46
N LEU A 289 -18.76 -0.18 15.18
CA LEU A 289 -17.81 0.58 14.36
C LEU A 289 -18.21 2.05 14.28
N LYS A 290 -17.20 2.90 14.45
CA LYS A 290 -17.30 4.36 14.41
C LYS A 290 -16.16 4.99 13.60
N TRP A 291 -16.22 6.29 13.43
CA TRP A 291 -15.18 7.05 12.75
C TRP A 291 -13.81 6.91 13.40
N GLU A 292 -12.80 6.63 12.60
CA GLU A 292 -11.41 6.86 12.95
C GLU A 292 -11.16 8.37 12.97
N THR A 293 -10.40 8.86 13.94
CA THR A 293 -10.17 10.30 14.11
C THR A 293 -8.68 10.62 14.15
N THR A 294 -8.25 11.50 13.26
CA THR A 294 -6.90 12.10 13.29
C THR A 294 -6.95 13.49 13.91
N VAL A 295 -6.15 13.69 14.94
CA VAL A 295 -5.93 15.00 15.57
C VAL A 295 -4.62 15.57 15.07
N THR A 296 -4.69 16.69 14.37
CA THR A 296 -3.55 17.41 13.82
C THR A 296 -3.22 18.63 14.66
N ARG A 297 -1.95 18.83 14.94
CA ARG A 297 -1.38 20.04 15.56
C ARG A 297 -0.24 20.50 14.69
N ASN A 298 -0.29 21.77 14.28
CA ASN A 298 0.73 22.34 13.40
C ASN A 298 1.16 23.70 13.93
N VAL A 299 2.47 23.96 13.86
CA VAL A 299 3.10 25.25 14.08
C VAL A 299 3.88 25.59 12.83
N GLY A 300 3.62 26.74 12.23
CA GLY A 300 4.27 27.20 11.01
C GLY A 300 4.82 28.60 11.13
N LEU A 301 5.93 28.83 10.46
CA LEU A 301 6.54 30.13 10.26
C LEU A 301 6.65 30.35 8.76
N ASP A 302 5.97 31.39 8.26
CA ASP A 302 6.08 31.84 6.88
C ASP A 302 6.95 33.10 6.84
N TYR A 303 7.86 33.19 5.87
CA TYR A 303 8.76 34.32 5.74
C TYR A 303 8.93 34.74 4.27
N THR A 304 9.10 36.06 4.09
CA THR A 304 9.46 36.69 2.82
C THR A 304 10.54 37.73 3.10
N LEU A 305 11.63 37.63 2.36
CA LEU A 305 12.84 38.41 2.59
C LEU A 305 13.33 39.07 1.31
N PHE A 306 14.05 40.20 1.46
CA PHE A 306 14.80 40.90 0.40
C PHE A 306 13.95 41.31 -0.80
N GLY A 307 12.78 41.95 -0.53
CA GLY A 307 11.88 42.41 -1.58
C GLY A 307 11.24 41.25 -2.35
N GLY A 308 10.88 40.14 -1.67
CA GLY A 308 10.25 38.96 -2.25
C GLY A 308 11.22 38.02 -2.97
N LYS A 309 12.54 38.25 -2.87
CA LYS A 309 13.52 37.36 -3.51
C LYS A 309 13.61 35.99 -2.86
N LEU A 310 13.41 35.94 -1.55
CA LEU A 310 13.45 34.70 -0.79
C LEU A 310 12.15 34.55 -0.02
N THR A 311 11.39 33.50 -0.33
CA THR A 311 10.15 33.14 0.37
C THR A 311 10.19 31.70 0.83
N GLY A 312 9.54 31.40 1.93
CA GLY A 312 9.48 30.00 2.37
C GLY A 312 8.63 29.83 3.61
N SER A 313 8.58 28.58 4.04
CA SER A 313 7.93 28.19 5.28
C SER A 313 8.73 27.12 6.02
N ILE A 314 8.61 27.13 7.33
CA ILE A 314 9.09 26.07 8.22
C ILE A 314 7.89 25.62 9.03
N GLU A 315 7.61 24.33 9.02
CA GLU A 315 6.47 23.75 9.71
C GLU A 315 6.90 22.61 10.63
N TYR A 316 6.30 22.55 11.79
CA TYR A 316 6.32 21.39 12.66
C TYR A 316 4.91 20.88 12.83
N TYR A 317 4.71 19.59 12.60
CA TYR A 317 3.41 18.95 12.81
C TYR A 317 3.50 17.75 13.73
N LYS A 318 2.37 17.48 14.36
CA LYS A 318 2.12 16.27 15.13
C LYS A 318 0.70 15.80 14.89
N ASN A 319 0.58 14.68 14.18
CA ASN A 319 -0.69 14.03 13.86
C ASN A 319 -0.85 12.79 14.72
N THR A 320 -2.00 12.64 15.34
CA THR A 320 -2.32 11.48 16.18
C THR A 320 -3.62 10.90 15.68
N THR A 321 -3.58 9.68 15.13
CA THR A 321 -4.76 8.95 14.71
C THR A 321 -5.18 7.99 15.82
N LYS A 322 -6.46 8.04 16.19
CA LYS A 322 -7.09 7.24 17.23
C LYS A 322 -8.21 6.41 16.63
N ASP A 323 -8.59 5.34 17.33
CA ASP A 323 -9.68 4.47 16.91
C ASP A 323 -9.47 3.95 15.49
N LEU A 324 -8.23 3.51 15.17
CA LEU A 324 -7.87 2.99 13.85
C LEU A 324 -8.82 1.88 13.42
N LEU A 325 -9.32 1.98 12.20
CA LEU A 325 -10.18 0.98 11.58
C LEU A 325 -9.34 -0.18 11.05
N ILE A 326 -9.15 -1.20 11.86
CA ILE A 326 -8.27 -2.34 11.56
C ILE A 326 -9.11 -3.61 11.38
N ALA A 327 -8.79 -4.40 10.33
CA ALA A 327 -9.27 -5.76 10.17
C ALA A 327 -8.53 -6.68 11.16
N PHE A 328 -9.15 -6.93 12.28
CA PHE A 328 -8.58 -7.69 13.39
C PHE A 328 -8.81 -9.19 13.19
N PRO A 329 -7.77 -10.04 13.22
CA PRO A 329 -7.94 -11.48 13.09
C PRO A 329 -8.72 -12.04 14.30
N VAL A 330 -9.71 -12.88 14.04
CA VAL A 330 -10.59 -13.47 15.07
C VAL A 330 -10.54 -14.99 15.04
N SER A 331 -9.35 -15.54 15.12
CA SER A 331 -9.08 -16.99 15.06
C SER A 331 -9.96 -17.77 16.04
N GLY A 332 -10.44 -18.94 15.61
CA GLY A 332 -11.28 -19.83 16.42
C GLY A 332 -12.77 -19.47 16.45
N SER A 333 -13.20 -18.36 15.84
CA SER A 333 -14.60 -17.94 15.79
C SER A 333 -15.36 -18.42 14.56
N GLY A 334 -14.69 -19.06 13.60
CA GLY A 334 -15.23 -19.40 12.29
C GLY A 334 -15.15 -18.24 11.27
N TYR A 335 -14.61 -17.12 11.67
CA TYR A 335 -14.34 -15.95 10.82
C TYR A 335 -12.85 -15.66 10.76
N ASP A 336 -12.39 -15.07 9.64
CA ASP A 336 -10.99 -14.71 9.47
C ASP A 336 -10.65 -13.40 10.17
N TYR A 337 -11.55 -12.42 10.08
CA TYR A 337 -11.31 -11.10 10.67
C TYR A 337 -12.62 -10.40 11.10
N GLN A 338 -12.47 -9.34 11.87
CA GLN A 338 -13.52 -8.38 12.24
C GLN A 338 -12.93 -6.98 12.21
N TYR A 339 -13.58 -6.03 11.54
CA TYR A 339 -13.16 -4.63 11.68
C TYR A 339 -13.44 -4.12 13.09
N ARG A 340 -12.46 -3.47 13.68
CA ARG A 340 -12.54 -2.87 15.02
C ARG A 340 -11.87 -1.51 15.04
N ASN A 341 -12.37 -0.60 15.87
CA ASN A 341 -11.71 0.65 16.19
C ASN A 341 -10.65 0.39 17.27
N LEU A 342 -9.47 0.06 16.87
CA LEU A 342 -8.38 -0.30 17.78
C LEU A 342 -7.09 0.44 17.43
N GLY A 343 -6.35 0.76 18.47
CA GLY A 343 -5.01 1.27 18.27
C GLY A 343 -4.94 2.78 18.08
N LYS A 344 -3.69 3.22 18.05
CA LYS A 344 -3.31 4.62 17.94
C LYS A 344 -1.94 4.74 17.29
N THR A 345 -1.84 5.63 16.31
CA THR A 345 -0.56 5.98 15.66
C THR A 345 -0.26 7.46 15.81
N GLU A 346 1.00 7.80 15.71
CA GLU A 346 1.50 9.16 15.76
C GLU A 346 2.48 9.39 14.60
N ASN A 347 2.29 10.48 13.86
CA ASN A 347 3.25 11.01 12.89
C ASN A 347 3.65 12.40 13.35
N LYS A 348 4.95 12.69 13.39
CA LYS A 348 5.47 14.01 13.68
C LYS A 348 6.65 14.30 12.78
N GLY A 349 6.80 15.55 12.40
CA GLY A 349 7.87 15.92 11.51
C GLY A 349 8.04 17.41 11.32
N PHE A 350 9.07 17.71 10.56
CA PHE A 350 9.38 19.05 10.08
C PHE A 350 9.28 19.07 8.56
N GLU A 351 8.74 20.18 8.05
CA GLU A 351 8.72 20.46 6.62
C GLU A 351 9.30 21.86 6.40
N ILE A 352 10.18 21.97 5.42
CA ILE A 352 10.79 23.24 5.04
C ILE A 352 10.57 23.41 3.55
N SER A 353 10.04 24.56 3.16
CA SER A 353 9.93 24.96 1.76
C SER A 353 10.64 26.28 1.54
N LEU A 354 11.22 26.42 0.36
CA LEU A 354 12.03 27.57 -0.01
C LEU A 354 11.86 27.87 -1.48
N THR A 355 11.58 29.13 -1.80
CA THR A 355 11.66 29.68 -3.14
C THR A 355 12.65 30.85 -3.13
N TRP A 356 13.67 30.77 -3.97
CA TRP A 356 14.70 31.78 -4.05
C TRP A 356 14.88 32.26 -5.50
N ASN A 357 14.52 33.52 -5.75
CA ASN A 357 14.78 34.23 -6.99
C ASN A 357 16.18 34.83 -6.94
N ILE A 358 17.18 34.04 -7.36
CA ILE A 358 18.61 34.35 -7.21
C ILE A 358 18.99 35.51 -8.12
N ILE A 359 18.54 35.46 -9.38
CA ILE A 359 18.76 36.48 -10.38
C ILE A 359 17.41 36.81 -11.03
N SER A 360 17.06 38.10 -11.07
CA SER A 360 15.89 38.59 -11.78
C SER A 360 16.26 39.85 -12.52
N LYS A 361 16.70 39.69 -13.76
CA LYS A 361 17.07 40.79 -14.69
C LYS A 361 16.39 40.55 -16.03
N LYS A 362 16.28 41.60 -16.84
CA LYS A 362 15.58 41.58 -18.13
C LYS A 362 15.92 40.36 -19.02
N ASN A 363 17.20 39.98 -19.10
CA ASN A 363 17.68 38.91 -19.98
C ASN A 363 18.21 37.68 -19.22
N TYR A 364 18.23 37.70 -17.89
CA TYR A 364 18.76 36.67 -17.04
C TYR A 364 17.84 36.45 -15.85
N GLU A 365 17.35 35.27 -15.71
CA GLU A 365 16.58 34.84 -14.55
C GLU A 365 17.15 33.53 -14.03
N LEU A 366 17.24 33.41 -12.73
CA LEU A 366 17.62 32.15 -12.06
C LEU A 366 16.81 32.05 -10.78
N SER A 367 16.06 30.98 -10.68
CA SER A 367 15.27 30.66 -9.49
C SER A 367 15.51 29.24 -9.00
N PHE A 368 15.46 29.08 -7.71
CA PHE A 368 15.53 27.80 -7.02
C PHE A 368 14.25 27.61 -6.20
N ASN A 369 13.62 26.45 -6.34
CA ASN A 369 12.55 25.98 -5.49
C ASN A 369 12.98 24.69 -4.82
N GLY A 370 12.80 24.57 -3.51
CA GLY A 370 13.14 23.34 -2.82
C GLY A 370 12.23 23.09 -1.64
N ASN A 371 12.03 21.81 -1.35
CA ASN A 371 11.38 21.38 -0.13
C ASN A 371 12.07 20.13 0.44
N VAL A 372 11.99 19.99 1.74
CA VAL A 372 12.42 18.81 2.49
C VAL A 372 11.44 18.53 3.61
N GLY A 373 11.06 17.28 3.74
CA GLY A 373 10.24 16.78 4.83
C GLY A 373 10.96 15.68 5.60
N PHE A 374 10.83 15.74 6.92
CA PHE A 374 11.30 14.71 7.86
C PHE A 374 10.07 14.21 8.61
N ASN A 375 9.78 12.92 8.52
CA ASN A 375 8.65 12.32 9.22
C ASN A 375 9.11 11.17 10.11
N LYS A 376 8.56 11.12 11.32
CA LYS A 376 8.70 9.98 12.24
C LYS A 376 7.33 9.42 12.55
N ASN A 377 7.08 8.24 12.05
CA ASN A 377 5.90 7.44 12.36
C ASN A 377 6.14 6.61 13.63
N LYS A 378 5.11 6.44 14.46
CA LYS A 378 5.15 5.58 15.64
C LYS A 378 3.78 4.99 15.94
N VAL A 379 3.70 3.68 16.05
CA VAL A 379 2.56 2.99 16.65
C VAL A 379 2.59 3.19 18.15
N LYS A 380 1.52 3.72 18.74
CA LYS A 380 1.43 3.98 20.18
C LYS A 380 0.83 2.80 20.93
N ASN A 381 -0.23 2.21 20.39
CA ASN A 381 -0.81 0.97 20.87
C ASN A 381 -1.60 0.28 19.73
N LEU A 382 -1.93 -0.98 19.95
CA LEU A 382 -2.73 -1.82 19.05
C LEU A 382 -3.93 -2.45 19.80
N GLY A 383 -4.44 -1.77 20.82
CA GLY A 383 -5.49 -2.32 21.68
C GLY A 383 -4.95 -3.46 22.54
N THR A 384 -5.50 -4.64 22.38
CA THR A 384 -5.10 -5.85 23.12
C THR A 384 -3.94 -6.61 22.48
N LEU A 385 -3.51 -6.23 21.26
CA LEU A 385 -2.42 -6.89 20.56
C LEU A 385 -1.06 -6.36 21.01
N SER A 386 -0.13 -7.27 21.29
CA SER A 386 1.27 -6.95 21.51
C SER A 386 2.00 -6.62 20.21
N GLN A 387 1.58 -7.23 19.11
CA GLN A 387 2.08 -7.02 17.76
C GLN A 387 1.07 -7.51 16.73
N TYR A 388 1.19 -7.02 15.51
CA TYR A 388 0.40 -7.43 14.36
C TYR A 388 1.33 -7.78 13.20
N PRO A 389 1.46 -9.07 12.83
CA PRO A 389 2.21 -9.46 11.66
C PRO A 389 1.46 -9.07 10.38
N ALA A 390 2.17 -8.65 9.37
CA ALA A 390 1.62 -8.28 8.09
C ALA A 390 2.44 -8.87 6.95
N SER A 391 1.74 -9.31 5.90
CA SER A 391 2.36 -9.84 4.69
C SER A 391 2.26 -8.83 3.56
N SER A 392 3.35 -8.65 2.80
CA SER A 392 3.34 -7.87 1.58
C SER A 392 2.55 -8.54 0.45
N GLY A 393 2.31 -9.84 0.54
CA GLY A 393 1.71 -10.65 -0.52
C GLY A 393 2.61 -10.75 -1.77
N TRP A 394 3.88 -10.43 -1.63
CA TRP A 394 4.83 -10.35 -2.72
C TRP A 394 5.35 -11.72 -3.15
N ALA A 395 5.46 -11.90 -4.46
CA ALA A 395 6.24 -12.87 -5.22
C ALA A 395 6.13 -14.35 -4.82
N SER A 396 6.19 -14.71 -3.58
CA SER A 396 6.17 -16.10 -3.14
C SER A 396 5.11 -16.31 -2.08
N THR A 397 4.24 -17.28 -2.28
CA THR A 397 3.30 -17.79 -1.27
C THR A 397 4.00 -18.35 -0.02
N GLN A 398 5.30 -18.32 -0.01
CA GLN A 398 6.16 -18.93 1.01
C GLN A 398 6.72 -17.92 2.01
N ILE A 399 6.70 -16.62 1.65
CA ILE A 399 7.10 -15.56 2.57
C ILE A 399 5.81 -15.03 3.20
N GLN A 400 5.58 -15.41 4.44
CA GLN A 400 4.49 -14.91 5.26
C GLN A 400 5.06 -13.96 6.30
N ASP A 401 4.30 -12.91 6.63
CA ASP A 401 4.60 -11.99 7.72
C ASP A 401 5.97 -11.32 7.61
N ASP A 402 6.25 -10.76 6.43
CA ASP A 402 7.50 -10.06 6.13
C ASP A 402 7.55 -8.63 6.67
N PHE A 403 6.48 -8.16 7.29
CA PHE A 403 6.37 -6.90 8.01
C PHE A 403 5.81 -7.11 9.42
N ILE A 404 6.13 -6.18 10.31
CA ILE A 404 5.57 -6.17 11.66
C ILE A 404 5.07 -4.79 12.03
N VAL A 405 3.92 -4.76 12.70
CA VAL A 405 3.36 -3.57 13.34
C VAL A 405 3.38 -3.82 14.86
N LYS A 406 4.16 -3.01 15.58
CA LYS A 406 4.39 -3.20 17.01
C LYS A 406 4.36 -1.86 17.75
N PRO A 407 3.77 -1.78 18.95
CA PRO A 407 3.84 -0.58 19.78
C PRO A 407 5.29 -0.13 20.03
N GLY A 408 5.52 1.16 19.87
CA GLY A 408 6.87 1.73 20.00
C GLY A 408 7.66 1.82 18.69
N HIS A 409 7.25 1.10 17.67
CA HIS A 409 7.88 0.98 16.35
C HIS A 409 7.11 1.77 15.27
N SER A 410 7.70 1.92 14.10
CA SER A 410 7.01 2.52 12.94
C SER A 410 6.24 1.48 12.14
N VAL A 411 5.19 1.90 11.44
CA VAL A 411 4.59 1.08 10.40
C VAL A 411 5.56 1.01 9.22
N GLY A 412 5.68 -0.17 8.58
CA GLY A 412 6.58 -0.38 7.44
C GLY A 412 7.97 -0.88 7.84
N GLU A 413 8.13 -1.43 9.04
CA GLU A 413 9.32 -2.16 9.44
C GLU A 413 9.31 -3.57 8.84
N ILE A 414 10.37 -3.88 8.11
CA ILE A 414 10.60 -5.20 7.52
C ILE A 414 11.07 -6.15 8.61
N TYR A 415 10.43 -7.30 8.71
CA TYR A 415 10.63 -8.23 9.81
C TYR A 415 11.01 -9.61 9.30
N GLY A 416 12.10 -10.16 9.80
CA GLY A 416 12.60 -11.46 9.35
C GLY A 416 13.88 -11.89 10.06
N TYR A 417 14.49 -12.93 9.52
CA TYR A 417 15.77 -13.45 10.01
C TYR A 417 16.94 -12.69 9.40
N VAL A 418 18.02 -12.58 10.14
CA VAL A 418 19.30 -12.05 9.67
C VAL A 418 20.14 -13.21 9.16
N THR A 419 20.68 -13.11 7.94
CA THR A 419 21.59 -14.14 7.43
C THR A 419 22.98 -14.04 8.07
N ALA A 420 23.56 -15.19 8.39
CA ALA A 420 24.96 -15.37 8.79
C ALA A 420 25.80 -15.99 7.65
N GLY A 421 25.32 -15.93 6.41
CA GLY A 421 25.96 -16.54 5.25
C GLY A 421 25.45 -17.96 5.01
N ARG A 422 26.32 -18.93 5.06
CA ARG A 422 25.99 -20.34 4.86
C ARG A 422 26.72 -21.21 5.89
N TYR A 423 26.23 -22.43 6.06
CA TYR A 423 26.96 -23.43 6.80
C TYR A 423 28.16 -23.92 5.98
N GLU A 424 29.33 -23.90 6.61
CA GLU A 424 30.56 -24.45 6.06
C GLU A 424 30.77 -25.92 6.51
N VAL A 425 31.65 -26.66 5.85
CA VAL A 425 32.00 -28.01 6.26
C VAL A 425 32.48 -28.07 7.72
N SER A 426 33.21 -27.02 8.15
CA SER A 426 33.73 -26.90 9.51
C SER A 426 32.66 -26.75 10.60
N ASP A 427 31.44 -26.42 10.25
CA ASP A 427 30.32 -26.32 11.20
C ASP A 427 29.78 -27.71 11.60
N PHE A 428 30.23 -28.77 10.91
CA PHE A 428 29.78 -30.15 11.15
C PHE A 428 30.89 -31.02 11.76
N GLU A 429 30.48 -31.95 12.60
CA GLU A 429 31.42 -32.89 13.22
C GLU A 429 31.75 -34.04 12.29
N ASP A 430 30.73 -34.58 11.62
CA ASP A 430 30.86 -35.85 10.91
C ASP A 430 29.92 -35.94 9.69
N TYR A 431 30.33 -36.78 8.73
CA TYR A 431 29.52 -37.21 7.60
C TYR A 431 29.45 -38.72 7.58
N TYR A 432 28.27 -39.26 7.73
CA TYR A 432 28.04 -40.70 7.70
C TYR A 432 27.68 -41.16 6.29
N ALA A 433 28.62 -41.79 5.58
CA ALA A 433 28.42 -42.29 4.22
C ALA A 433 27.25 -43.27 4.08
N SER A 434 27.00 -44.08 5.11
CA SER A 434 25.89 -45.04 5.15
C SER A 434 24.49 -44.41 5.28
N GLY A 435 24.41 -43.15 5.70
CA GLY A 435 23.15 -42.43 5.89
C GLY A 435 23.10 -41.07 5.22
N GLU A 436 24.15 -40.67 4.48
CA GLU A 436 24.28 -39.33 3.85
C GLU A 436 23.94 -38.20 4.80
N LYS A 437 24.29 -38.32 6.08
CA LYS A 437 23.90 -37.42 7.14
C LYS A 437 25.08 -36.55 7.61
N TRP A 438 24.89 -35.27 7.64
CA TRP A 438 25.79 -34.31 8.29
C TRP A 438 25.34 -34.08 9.73
N VAL A 439 26.27 -34.12 10.68
CA VAL A 439 26.00 -33.86 12.10
C VAL A 439 26.54 -32.49 12.47
N LEU A 440 25.64 -31.55 12.80
CA LEU A 440 26.01 -30.22 13.21
C LEU A 440 26.71 -30.24 14.58
N LYS A 441 27.76 -29.43 14.75
CA LYS A 441 28.43 -29.26 16.03
C LYS A 441 27.50 -28.68 17.08
N GLN A 442 27.68 -29.05 18.35
CA GLN A 442 26.79 -28.64 19.43
C GLN A 442 26.85 -27.13 19.73
N ASP A 443 27.98 -26.50 19.44
CA ASP A 443 28.21 -25.06 19.64
C ASP A 443 27.76 -24.22 18.43
N VAL A 444 27.23 -24.84 17.38
CA VAL A 444 26.73 -24.15 16.19
C VAL A 444 25.20 -24.10 16.21
N ALA A 445 24.64 -22.89 16.11
CA ALA A 445 23.20 -22.71 16.09
C ALA A 445 22.54 -23.39 14.89
N SER A 446 21.47 -24.14 15.16
CA SER A 446 20.71 -24.93 14.17
C SER A 446 19.47 -24.16 13.70
N ASN A 447 19.38 -23.92 12.41
CA ASN A 447 18.15 -23.39 11.78
C ASN A 447 17.28 -24.49 11.14
N ALA A 448 17.44 -25.74 11.56
CA ALA A 448 16.68 -26.88 11.06
C ALA A 448 15.16 -26.70 11.17
N GLY A 449 14.69 -26.05 12.23
CA GLY A 449 13.27 -25.72 12.43
C GLY A 449 12.71 -24.73 11.40
N VAL A 450 13.57 -23.90 10.83
CA VAL A 450 13.19 -22.88 9.85
C VAL A 450 13.32 -23.37 8.42
N ILE A 451 14.48 -23.95 8.05
CA ILE A 451 14.74 -24.40 6.67
C ILE A 451 14.35 -25.86 6.40
N GLY A 452 14.07 -26.63 7.46
CA GLY A 452 13.84 -28.06 7.41
C GLY A 452 15.12 -28.86 7.70
N ALA A 453 15.03 -29.90 8.57
CA ALA A 453 16.17 -30.70 9.02
C ALA A 453 16.89 -31.42 7.87
N SER A 454 16.18 -31.81 6.81
CA SER A 454 16.76 -32.48 5.63
C SER A 454 17.65 -31.54 4.77
N TYR A 455 17.53 -30.23 4.96
CA TYR A 455 18.32 -29.23 4.24
C TYR A 455 19.53 -28.72 5.04
N LEU A 456 19.64 -29.11 6.33
CA LEU A 456 20.75 -28.72 7.19
C LEU A 456 22.01 -29.51 6.82
N ARG A 457 22.85 -28.90 6.01
CA ARG A 457 24.09 -29.47 5.47
C ARG A 457 25.04 -28.36 5.03
N PRO A 458 26.32 -28.65 4.77
CA PRO A 458 27.25 -27.68 4.19
C PRO A 458 26.68 -27.02 2.92
N GLY A 459 26.83 -25.72 2.81
CA GLY A 459 26.27 -24.92 1.73
C GLY A 459 24.82 -24.47 1.96
N ALA A 460 24.12 -24.96 2.98
CA ALA A 460 22.81 -24.46 3.32
C ALA A 460 22.88 -23.03 3.88
N LEU A 461 21.82 -22.23 3.65
CA LEU A 461 21.71 -20.89 4.24
C LEU A 461 21.81 -20.99 5.77
N LYS A 462 22.69 -20.18 6.36
CA LYS A 462 22.88 -20.04 7.80
C LYS A 462 22.23 -18.75 8.29
N LEU A 463 21.37 -18.86 9.28
CA LEU A 463 20.73 -17.74 9.93
C LEU A 463 21.49 -17.37 11.21
N LYS A 464 21.34 -16.12 11.63
CA LYS A 464 21.95 -15.63 12.85
C LYS A 464 21.05 -15.96 14.03
N ASN A 465 21.62 -16.57 15.07
CA ASN A 465 21.01 -16.69 16.38
C ASN A 465 21.02 -15.30 17.05
N ILE A 466 19.88 -14.75 17.37
CA ILE A 466 19.73 -13.40 17.97
C ILE A 466 19.26 -13.50 19.42
N ASP A 467 18.42 -14.47 19.74
CA ASP A 467 17.91 -14.68 21.09
C ASP A 467 19.02 -15.12 22.06
N ASP A 468 20.08 -15.80 21.59
CA ASP A 468 21.22 -16.30 22.36
C ASP A 468 20.85 -17.17 23.60
N SER A 469 19.57 -17.49 23.80
CA SER A 469 19.10 -18.31 24.93
C SER A 469 19.40 -19.78 24.76
N ASP A 470 19.53 -20.24 23.51
CA ASP A 470 19.86 -21.60 23.12
C ASP A 470 20.52 -21.64 21.72
N ASN A 471 20.92 -22.82 21.26
CA ASN A 471 21.49 -22.99 19.92
C ASN A 471 20.44 -23.41 18.87
N VAL A 472 19.19 -23.00 19.05
CA VAL A 472 18.09 -23.27 18.13
C VAL A 472 17.59 -21.95 17.55
N ILE A 473 17.58 -21.84 16.23
CA ILE A 473 17.03 -20.69 15.54
C ILE A 473 15.55 -20.94 15.27
N ASP A 474 14.71 -20.11 15.87
CA ASP A 474 13.25 -20.16 15.78
C ASP A 474 12.63 -18.77 15.53
N GLU A 475 11.34 -18.62 15.79
CA GLU A 475 10.64 -17.35 15.59
C GLU A 475 11.13 -16.20 16.49
N LYS A 476 11.81 -16.49 17.60
CA LYS A 476 12.34 -15.45 18.51
C LYS A 476 13.59 -14.77 17.92
N ASP A 477 14.25 -15.41 16.95
CA ASP A 477 15.39 -14.86 16.24
C ASP A 477 15.00 -13.91 15.10
N ARG A 478 13.72 -13.74 14.87
CA ARG A 478 13.22 -12.73 13.92
C ARG A 478 13.35 -11.34 14.53
N THR A 479 13.80 -10.41 13.73
CA THR A 479 13.99 -9.01 14.16
C THR A 479 13.61 -8.03 13.05
N VAL A 480 13.58 -6.74 13.39
CA VAL A 480 13.45 -5.68 12.38
C VAL A 480 14.76 -5.58 11.60
N ILE A 481 14.69 -5.89 10.31
CA ILE A 481 15.84 -5.93 9.40
C ILE A 481 15.92 -4.72 8.47
N GLY A 482 14.89 -3.89 8.42
CA GLY A 482 14.84 -2.67 7.64
C GLY A 482 13.61 -1.84 7.92
N ASN A 483 13.59 -0.62 7.41
CA ASN A 483 12.47 0.30 7.53
C ASN A 483 12.22 1.00 6.20
N THR A 484 11.02 0.84 5.65
CA THR A 484 10.63 1.43 4.37
C THR A 484 10.36 2.93 4.43
N ASN A 485 10.28 3.52 5.63
CA ASN A 485 10.05 4.95 5.79
C ASN A 485 11.34 5.74 5.56
N PRO A 486 11.33 6.74 4.67
CA PRO A 486 12.49 7.60 4.47
C PRO A 486 12.77 8.47 5.69
N LYS A 487 14.04 8.74 5.95
CA LYS A 487 14.47 9.72 6.95
C LYS A 487 14.23 11.13 6.48
N ALA A 488 14.39 11.37 5.17
CA ALA A 488 14.09 12.63 4.51
C ALA A 488 13.58 12.37 3.10
N SER A 489 12.59 13.17 2.67
CA SER A 489 12.11 13.18 1.29
C SER A 489 11.81 14.59 0.85
N GLY A 490 11.87 14.84 -0.46
CA GLY A 490 11.59 16.15 -0.98
C GLY A 490 11.94 16.27 -2.46
N GLY A 491 12.03 17.52 -2.90
CA GLY A 491 12.44 17.84 -4.25
C GLY A 491 13.02 19.23 -4.34
N PHE A 492 13.73 19.47 -5.41
CA PHE A 492 14.16 20.81 -5.77
C PHE A 492 14.12 21.01 -7.28
N ALA A 493 13.88 22.25 -7.67
CA ALA A 493 13.88 22.68 -9.06
C ALA A 493 14.81 23.88 -9.23
N LEU A 494 15.59 23.84 -10.28
CA LEU A 494 16.38 24.98 -10.76
C LEU A 494 15.82 25.41 -12.09
N SER A 495 15.41 26.67 -12.20
CA SER A 495 14.88 27.25 -13.43
C SER A 495 15.66 28.49 -13.79
N GLY A 496 16.05 28.61 -15.04
CA GLY A 496 16.81 29.74 -15.54
C GLY A 496 16.36 30.20 -16.93
N ARG A 497 16.52 31.49 -17.18
CA ARG A 497 16.34 32.09 -18.51
C ARG A 497 17.59 32.89 -18.85
N VAL A 498 18.10 32.70 -20.06
CA VAL A 498 19.24 33.43 -20.59
C VAL A 498 18.95 33.80 -22.05
N TYR A 499 18.78 35.09 -22.36
CA TYR A 499 18.53 35.62 -23.73
C TYR A 499 17.43 34.87 -24.50
N GLY A 500 16.33 34.50 -23.82
CA GLY A 500 15.19 33.83 -24.45
C GLY A 500 15.27 32.30 -24.46
N PHE A 501 16.35 31.71 -23.98
CA PHE A 501 16.41 30.27 -23.69
C PHE A 501 15.96 30.01 -22.27
N ASP A 502 14.97 29.11 -22.12
CA ASP A 502 14.49 28.65 -20.83
C ASP A 502 15.04 27.24 -20.54
N LEU A 503 15.59 27.07 -19.34
CA LEU A 503 16.07 25.78 -18.83
C LEU A 503 15.42 25.51 -17.48
N SER A 504 14.89 24.29 -17.29
CA SER A 504 14.46 23.83 -15.98
C SER A 504 14.96 22.41 -15.70
N ALA A 505 15.40 22.19 -14.47
CA ALA A 505 15.79 20.86 -13.97
C ALA A 505 15.05 20.60 -12.66
N ASN A 506 14.33 19.48 -12.59
CA ASN A 506 13.55 19.09 -11.42
C ASN A 506 14.10 17.78 -10.88
N PHE A 507 14.32 17.75 -9.57
CA PHE A 507 14.84 16.59 -8.86
C PHE A 507 13.90 16.22 -7.71
N THR A 508 13.65 14.93 -7.55
CA THR A 508 12.98 14.38 -6.38
C THR A 508 13.91 13.39 -5.69
N TYR A 509 13.84 13.34 -4.38
CA TYR A 509 14.69 12.44 -3.60
C TYR A 509 13.94 11.83 -2.43
N SER A 510 14.35 10.61 -2.09
CA SER A 510 13.97 9.89 -0.89
C SER A 510 15.23 9.25 -0.31
N ILE A 511 15.55 9.56 0.93
CA ILE A 511 16.83 9.20 1.55
C ILE A 511 16.60 8.43 2.84
N GLY A 512 17.35 7.32 3.00
CA GLY A 512 17.45 6.57 4.24
C GLY A 512 16.29 5.62 4.52
N ASN A 513 15.51 5.27 3.49
CA ASN A 513 14.59 4.14 3.51
C ASN A 513 15.27 2.87 2.99
N ASP A 514 14.82 1.73 3.50
CA ASP A 514 15.21 0.42 2.99
C ASP A 514 14.18 -0.05 1.96
N VAL A 515 14.67 -0.74 0.92
CA VAL A 515 13.81 -1.36 -0.11
C VAL A 515 13.81 -2.86 0.09
N TYR A 516 12.63 -3.43 0.29
CA TYR A 516 12.46 -4.88 0.39
C TYR A 516 12.57 -5.53 -0.99
N ASN A 517 13.66 -6.28 -1.21
CA ASN A 517 13.93 -6.93 -2.49
C ASN A 517 13.52 -8.40 -2.48
N ALA A 518 12.23 -8.67 -2.63
CA ALA A 518 11.70 -10.04 -2.69
C ALA A 518 12.22 -10.84 -3.90
N ASN A 519 12.60 -10.18 -5.00
CA ASN A 519 13.20 -10.85 -6.16
C ASN A 519 14.52 -11.52 -5.80
N LYS A 520 15.34 -10.89 -4.93
CA LYS A 520 16.58 -11.48 -4.47
C LYS A 520 16.34 -12.79 -3.71
N ILE A 521 15.29 -12.85 -2.89
CA ILE A 521 14.90 -14.07 -2.19
C ILE A 521 14.48 -15.13 -3.19
N GLU A 522 13.59 -14.79 -4.10
CA GLU A 522 12.98 -15.75 -5.03
C GLU A 522 13.98 -16.31 -6.05
N TYR A 523 14.88 -15.46 -6.57
CA TYR A 523 15.84 -15.86 -7.60
C TYR A 523 17.21 -16.30 -7.08
N THR A 524 17.38 -16.49 -5.77
CA THR A 524 18.54 -17.14 -5.16
C THR A 524 18.29 -18.60 -4.78
N SER A 525 17.06 -19.10 -4.99
CA SER A 525 16.68 -20.48 -4.71
C SER A 525 15.99 -21.13 -5.90
N SER A 526 16.30 -22.38 -6.17
CA SER A 526 15.61 -23.23 -7.13
C SER A 526 14.78 -24.33 -6.46
N TYR A 527 14.66 -24.32 -5.15
CA TYR A 527 14.04 -25.37 -4.35
C TYR A 527 12.66 -25.82 -4.82
N GLN A 528 11.76 -24.85 -5.12
CA GLN A 528 10.43 -25.17 -5.63
C GLN A 528 10.30 -25.05 -7.14
N TYR A 529 11.19 -24.27 -7.76
CA TYR A 529 11.08 -23.89 -9.15
C TYR A 529 12.42 -24.08 -9.88
N TYR A 530 12.84 -25.32 -9.99
CA TYR A 530 14.09 -25.73 -10.65
C TYR A 530 14.20 -25.30 -12.12
N TYR A 531 13.12 -24.78 -12.70
CA TYR A 531 13.08 -24.25 -14.07
C TYR A 531 13.29 -22.72 -14.14
N ARG A 532 13.47 -22.04 -13.00
CA ARG A 532 13.70 -20.59 -12.99
C ARG A 532 15.17 -20.26 -13.23
N ASN A 533 15.38 -19.10 -13.91
CA ASN A 533 16.71 -18.50 -13.94
C ASN A 533 17.01 -17.89 -12.56
N MET A 534 18.27 -17.92 -12.19
CA MET A 534 18.78 -17.27 -10.98
C MET A 534 19.48 -15.96 -11.33
N ILE A 535 19.60 -15.07 -10.35
CA ILE A 535 20.36 -13.82 -10.50
C ILE A 535 21.86 -14.09 -10.49
N ASP A 536 22.65 -13.14 -11.02
CA ASP A 536 24.10 -13.28 -11.26
C ASP A 536 24.93 -13.61 -10.02
N ILE A 537 24.47 -13.23 -8.82
CA ILE A 537 25.15 -13.62 -7.58
C ILE A 537 25.14 -15.14 -7.34
N MET A 538 24.23 -15.86 -7.99
CA MET A 538 24.12 -17.32 -7.95
C MET A 538 24.76 -17.99 -9.17
N ALA A 539 25.57 -17.28 -9.93
CA ALA A 539 26.28 -17.86 -11.08
C ALA A 539 27.23 -18.98 -10.65
N GLU A 540 27.57 -19.84 -11.59
CA GLU A 540 28.58 -20.88 -11.39
C GLU A 540 29.90 -20.28 -10.90
N GLY A 541 30.54 -20.92 -9.94
CA GLY A 541 31.75 -20.41 -9.27
C GLY A 541 31.48 -19.41 -8.14
N LYS A 542 30.28 -18.85 -8.02
CA LYS A 542 29.87 -17.98 -6.91
C LYS A 542 29.00 -18.70 -5.88
N ARG A 543 28.15 -19.62 -6.33
CA ARG A 543 27.29 -20.43 -5.47
C ARG A 543 27.95 -21.72 -5.00
N TRP A 544 27.51 -22.23 -3.87
CA TRP A 544 27.90 -23.53 -3.39
C TRP A 544 27.53 -24.65 -4.38
N THR A 545 28.43 -25.60 -4.56
CA THR A 545 28.20 -26.80 -5.37
C THR A 545 28.70 -28.05 -4.65
N ASN A 546 28.01 -29.18 -4.84
CA ASN A 546 28.42 -30.48 -4.41
C ASN A 546 28.91 -31.35 -5.58
N LEU A 547 29.02 -30.76 -6.78
CA LEU A 547 29.44 -31.48 -7.97
C LEU A 547 30.84 -31.06 -8.38
N ASP A 548 31.70 -32.04 -8.68
CA ASP A 548 33.01 -31.79 -9.28
C ASP A 548 32.92 -31.33 -10.75
N ALA A 549 34.04 -31.06 -11.37
CA ALA A 549 34.11 -30.62 -12.77
C ALA A 549 33.56 -31.69 -13.77
N ASN A 550 33.46 -32.93 -13.38
CA ASN A 550 32.90 -34.05 -14.17
C ASN A 550 31.40 -34.26 -13.91
N GLY A 551 30.83 -33.52 -12.97
CA GLY A 551 29.43 -33.67 -12.56
C GLY A 551 29.16 -34.80 -11.54
N ASN A 552 30.20 -35.32 -10.91
CA ASN A 552 30.06 -36.32 -9.86
C ASN A 552 29.79 -35.67 -8.51
N LEU A 553 28.99 -36.34 -7.68
CA LEU A 553 28.69 -35.88 -6.32
C LEU A 553 29.93 -36.01 -5.43
N VAL A 554 30.32 -34.92 -4.77
CA VAL A 554 31.41 -34.87 -3.80
C VAL A 554 30.83 -34.88 -2.39
N ASN A 555 31.12 -35.92 -1.63
CA ASN A 555 30.68 -36.09 -0.24
C ASN A 555 31.85 -36.08 0.76
N ASP A 556 33.10 -36.23 0.28
CA ASP A 556 34.27 -36.12 1.14
C ASP A 556 34.41 -34.70 1.70
N PRO A 557 34.49 -34.51 3.02
CA PRO A 557 34.49 -33.19 3.65
C PRO A 557 35.63 -32.29 3.18
N ALA A 558 36.85 -32.82 3.02
CA ALA A 558 38.01 -32.03 2.62
C ALA A 558 37.92 -31.60 1.16
N GLN A 559 37.48 -32.50 0.28
CA GLN A 559 37.24 -32.17 -1.13
C GLN A 559 36.10 -31.17 -1.31
N LEU A 560 35.02 -31.34 -0.56
CA LEU A 560 33.86 -30.41 -0.61
C LEU A 560 34.24 -28.99 -0.14
N ALA A 561 35.03 -28.88 0.93
CA ALA A 561 35.57 -27.61 1.42
C ALA A 561 36.48 -26.96 0.39
N ALA A 562 37.39 -27.73 -0.23
CA ALA A 562 38.29 -27.22 -1.27
C ALA A 562 37.52 -26.76 -2.53
N LEU A 563 36.52 -27.52 -2.95
CA LEU A 563 35.67 -27.19 -4.09
C LEU A 563 34.95 -25.83 -3.93
N ASN A 564 34.58 -25.49 -2.70
CA ASN A 564 33.81 -24.28 -2.40
C ASN A 564 34.62 -23.16 -1.74
N ALA A 565 35.95 -23.28 -1.65
CA ALA A 565 36.80 -22.30 -0.98
C ALA A 565 36.67 -20.86 -1.54
N ASN A 566 36.36 -20.71 -2.82
CA ASN A 566 36.20 -19.43 -3.50
C ASN A 566 34.74 -19.04 -3.76
N THR A 567 33.76 -19.87 -3.35
CA THR A 567 32.35 -19.53 -3.50
C THR A 567 31.87 -18.68 -2.32
N THR A 568 30.93 -17.78 -2.57
CA THR A 568 30.45 -16.82 -1.56
C THR A 568 28.96 -16.99 -1.21
N MET A 569 28.21 -17.63 -2.10
CA MET A 569 26.76 -17.81 -1.93
C MET A 569 26.43 -19.24 -1.47
N TRP A 570 25.25 -19.37 -0.91
CA TRP A 570 24.69 -20.65 -0.48
C TRP A 570 24.29 -21.55 -1.65
N SER A 571 23.89 -22.75 -1.34
CA SER A 571 23.36 -23.70 -2.33
C SER A 571 21.98 -23.22 -2.84
N PRO A 572 21.73 -23.25 -4.15
CA PRO A 572 20.44 -22.88 -4.72
C PRO A 572 19.30 -23.82 -4.32
N TYR A 573 19.62 -24.99 -3.78
CA TYR A 573 18.64 -25.97 -3.30
C TYR A 573 18.29 -25.81 -1.82
N THR A 574 18.73 -24.74 -1.19
CA THR A 574 18.34 -24.38 0.18
C THR A 574 16.91 -23.86 0.21
N CYS A 575 16.14 -24.29 1.19
CA CYS A 575 14.82 -23.73 1.45
C CYS A 575 14.97 -22.30 2.00
N LEU A 576 14.36 -21.33 1.34
CA LEU A 576 14.38 -19.90 1.73
C LEU A 576 13.04 -19.42 2.27
N LEU A 577 12.24 -20.32 2.83
CA LEU A 577 10.84 -20.07 3.19
C LEU A 577 10.58 -18.84 4.06
N TYR A 578 11.60 -18.34 4.77
CA TYR A 578 11.41 -17.30 5.80
C TYR A 578 12.52 -16.25 5.84
N THR A 579 13.40 -16.18 4.83
CA THR A 579 14.58 -15.32 4.93
C THR A 579 14.49 -14.10 4.04
N SER A 580 14.66 -12.94 4.65
CA SER A 580 15.04 -11.73 3.92
C SER A 580 16.57 -11.69 3.80
N PRO A 581 17.14 -11.49 2.62
CA PRO A 581 18.56 -11.18 2.51
C PRO A 581 18.79 -9.79 3.10
N SER A 582 19.26 -9.77 4.35
CA SER A 582 19.72 -8.54 4.96
C SER A 582 21.11 -8.22 4.43
N GLN A 583 21.20 -7.52 3.34
CA GLN A 583 22.33 -6.65 3.07
C GLN A 583 21.75 -5.33 2.61
N ARG A 584 22.14 -4.28 3.30
CA ARG A 584 21.96 -2.92 2.83
C ARG A 584 22.67 -2.85 1.49
N ASP A 585 21.94 -3.00 0.40
CA ASP A 585 22.40 -2.55 -0.89
C ASP A 585 22.32 -1.03 -0.84
N ILE A 586 23.42 -0.42 -0.39
CA ILE A 586 23.69 1.00 -0.58
C ILE A 586 24.09 1.12 -2.05
N SER A 587 23.17 1.53 -2.89
CA SER A 587 23.43 2.04 -4.22
C SER A 587 22.99 3.48 -4.31
#